data_34fd61282718804bc2e5b502df6be324
#
_entry.id   34fd61282718804bc2e5b502df6be324
#
_cell.length_a   1.000
_cell.length_b   1.000
_cell.length_c   1.000
_cell.angle_alpha   90.00
_cell.angle_beta   90.00
_cell.angle_gamma   90.00
#
_symmetry.space_group_name_H-M   'P 1'
#
loop_
_entity.id
_entity.type
_entity.pdbx_description
1 polymer ?
#
loop_
_entity_poly.entity_id
_entity_poly.type
_entity_poly.pdbx_seq_one_letter_code
_entity_poly.pdbx_strand_id
1 'polypeptide(L)'
;MALNSIEELVEDIRQGKMVILMDDEDRENEGDLIMAAECVKPEHINFMARFARGLICMPMTRERCETLKLPLMAARNGSGFGTKFTVSIEAAEGVTTGISAADRARTVQAAAAKDAKAEDIVSPGHIFPLMAQAGGTLARAGHTEAACDLARMAGFEPTGLICEVMNDDGTMSRRAELEAFALQHDIKIGTIADLIHYRMIHERTVQRIAEQPMDSELGSFNLVTYRDSVEGDVHLALTLGTICAEEPTLVRVHNMDPLRDLLMVSQPGRWSLRAAMRAVNEAGSGVVLLLGHPLDGDVLLAHIRETAGQQPIKIPTTYSTVGAGSQILRDLGVRKMRLMSSPMKFNAISGFDLEVVEYVPSE
;
A
#
# COMPACT_ATOMS: atom_id res chain seq x y z
N MET A 1 -1.25 -25.12 -4.27
CA MET A 1 -2.12 -24.95 -3.09
C MET A 1 -3.00 -23.72 -3.30
N ALA A 2 -4.26 -23.68 -2.83
CA ALA A 2 -5.01 -22.43 -2.80
C ALA A 2 -4.41 -21.52 -1.71
N LEU A 3 -4.26 -20.22 -2.02
CA LEU A 3 -3.81 -19.24 -1.04
C LEU A 3 -4.89 -19.01 0.02
N ASN A 4 -4.49 -18.67 1.23
CA ASN A 4 -5.38 -18.36 2.32
C ASN A 4 -5.94 -16.92 2.20
N SER A 5 -7.12 -16.68 2.74
CA SER A 5 -7.69 -15.34 2.80
C SER A 5 -6.96 -14.46 3.82
N ILE A 6 -7.07 -13.14 3.69
CA ILE A 6 -6.45 -12.20 4.63
C ILE A 6 -7.04 -12.34 6.03
N GLU A 7 -8.34 -12.61 6.14
CA GLU A 7 -9.00 -12.88 7.42
C GLU A 7 -8.39 -14.09 8.13
N GLU A 8 -8.08 -15.17 7.40
CA GLU A 8 -7.44 -16.35 7.94
C GLU A 8 -6.02 -16.06 8.42
N LEU A 9 -5.25 -15.23 7.67
CA LEU A 9 -3.90 -14.81 8.06
C LEU A 9 -3.94 -13.92 9.30
N VAL A 10 -4.84 -12.94 9.35
CA VAL A 10 -5.02 -12.05 10.50
C VAL A 10 -5.42 -12.84 11.74
N GLU A 11 -6.27 -13.87 11.61
CA GLU A 11 -6.65 -14.72 12.73
C GLU A 11 -5.47 -15.54 13.26
N ASP A 12 -4.61 -16.07 12.39
CA ASP A 12 -3.40 -16.77 12.83
C ASP A 12 -2.40 -15.81 13.52
N ILE A 13 -2.21 -14.60 12.98
CA ILE A 13 -1.41 -13.56 13.67
C ILE A 13 -2.00 -13.23 15.04
N ARG A 14 -3.34 -13.11 15.17
CA ARG A 14 -4.03 -12.85 16.45
C ARG A 14 -3.79 -13.96 17.47
N GLN A 15 -3.67 -15.20 16.99
CA GLN A 15 -3.32 -16.36 17.82
C GLN A 15 -1.82 -16.46 18.14
N GLY A 16 -1.00 -15.50 17.70
CA GLY A 16 0.45 -15.49 17.89
C GLY A 16 1.21 -16.48 17.01
N LYS A 17 0.60 -16.92 15.90
CA LYS A 17 1.24 -17.79 14.91
C LYS A 17 1.96 -16.98 13.84
N MET A 18 2.85 -17.65 13.11
CA MET A 18 3.48 -17.12 11.90
C MET A 18 2.60 -17.39 10.68
N VAL A 19 2.68 -16.49 9.70
CA VAL A 19 2.13 -16.64 8.35
C VAL A 19 3.22 -16.37 7.32
N ILE A 20 2.99 -16.74 6.06
CA ILE A 20 3.84 -16.35 4.93
C ILE A 20 3.08 -15.36 4.07
N LEU A 21 3.72 -14.24 3.71
CA LEU A 21 3.29 -13.39 2.62
C LEU A 21 4.31 -13.39 1.49
N MET A 22 3.81 -13.46 0.27
CA MET A 22 4.58 -13.30 -0.96
C MET A 22 4.34 -11.91 -1.52
N ASP A 23 5.39 -11.28 -2.05
CA ASP A 23 5.26 -10.08 -2.85
C ASP A 23 5.12 -10.40 -4.35
N ASP A 24 5.07 -9.36 -5.18
CA ASP A 24 4.89 -9.47 -6.62
C ASP A 24 6.14 -10.02 -7.32
N GLU A 25 5.92 -10.81 -8.39
CA GLU A 25 7.00 -11.38 -9.22
C GLU A 25 7.86 -10.29 -9.88
N ASP A 26 7.27 -9.12 -10.16
CA ASP A 26 7.96 -7.95 -10.73
C ASP A 26 8.68 -7.10 -9.67
N ARG A 27 8.60 -7.44 -8.35
CA ARG A 27 9.27 -6.74 -7.26
C ARG A 27 10.48 -7.55 -6.73
N GLU A 28 10.43 -8.17 -5.56
CA GLU A 28 11.48 -9.02 -5.00
C GLU A 28 11.25 -10.48 -5.39
N ASN A 29 9.97 -10.84 -5.62
CA ASN A 29 9.51 -12.19 -5.88
C ASN A 29 9.93 -13.15 -4.77
N GLU A 30 9.70 -12.76 -3.53
CA GLU A 30 10.11 -13.46 -2.32
C GLU A 30 8.92 -13.73 -1.40
N GLY A 31 9.14 -14.50 -0.36
CA GLY A 31 8.17 -14.73 0.70
C GLY A 31 8.82 -14.67 2.06
N ASP A 32 8.19 -13.93 2.97
CA ASP A 32 8.64 -13.78 4.35
C ASP A 32 7.71 -14.49 5.32
N LEU A 33 8.31 -15.15 6.32
CA LEU A 33 7.61 -15.45 7.56
C LEU A 33 7.29 -14.14 8.28
N ILE A 34 6.06 -13.98 8.72
CA ILE A 34 5.58 -12.77 9.42
C ILE A 34 4.83 -13.17 10.68
N MET A 35 5.07 -12.45 11.78
CA MET A 35 4.27 -12.55 13.00
C MET A 35 4.22 -11.21 13.75
N ALA A 36 3.27 -11.05 14.67
CA ALA A 36 3.24 -9.90 15.57
C ALA A 36 4.41 -9.95 16.55
N ALA A 37 5.14 -8.85 16.69
CA ALA A 37 6.33 -8.78 17.55
C ALA A 37 6.00 -9.02 19.05
N GLU A 38 4.82 -8.60 19.52
CA GLU A 38 4.37 -8.83 20.89
C GLU A 38 4.21 -10.31 21.23
N CYS A 39 3.98 -11.18 20.24
CA CYS A 39 3.79 -12.62 20.42
C CYS A 39 5.09 -13.42 20.33
N VAL A 40 6.23 -12.78 20.08
CA VAL A 40 7.50 -13.46 19.84
C VAL A 40 8.00 -14.19 21.08
N LYS A 41 8.47 -15.42 20.87
CA LYS A 41 9.11 -16.29 21.87
C LYS A 41 10.41 -16.86 21.29
N PRO A 42 11.32 -17.41 22.14
CA PRO A 42 12.57 -18.00 21.67
C PRO A 42 12.40 -19.06 20.58
N GLU A 43 11.35 -19.89 20.66
CA GLU A 43 11.04 -20.90 19.65
C GLU A 43 10.77 -20.34 18.27
N HIS A 44 10.14 -19.15 18.17
CA HIS A 44 9.86 -18.48 16.91
C HIS A 44 11.16 -17.96 16.27
N ILE A 45 12.03 -17.33 17.03
CA ILE A 45 13.37 -16.91 16.57
C ILE A 45 14.18 -18.11 16.09
N ASN A 46 14.17 -19.22 16.87
CA ASN A 46 14.87 -20.43 16.49
C ASN A 46 14.29 -21.06 15.21
N PHE A 47 12.97 -21.02 15.04
CA PHE A 47 12.29 -21.49 13.83
C PHE A 47 12.73 -20.67 12.59
N MET A 48 12.65 -19.34 12.68
CA MET A 48 13.09 -18.44 11.60
C MET A 48 14.55 -18.67 11.23
N ALA A 49 15.46 -18.70 12.23
CA ALA A 49 16.88 -18.90 12.00
C ALA A 49 17.22 -20.27 11.39
N ARG A 50 16.49 -21.32 11.79
CA ARG A 50 16.75 -22.69 11.36
C ARG A 50 16.14 -23.03 9.99
N PHE A 51 14.90 -22.61 9.76
CA PHE A 51 14.13 -23.05 8.62
C PHE A 51 13.97 -21.96 7.55
N ALA A 52 13.76 -20.69 7.95
CA ALA A 52 13.69 -19.61 6.97
C ALA A 52 15.07 -19.13 6.53
N ARG A 53 16.05 -19.01 7.44
CA ARG A 53 17.48 -18.70 7.19
C ARG A 53 17.76 -17.26 6.75
N GLY A 54 16.75 -16.43 6.53
CA GLY A 54 16.86 -15.03 6.15
C GLY A 54 17.32 -14.14 7.31
N LEU A 55 17.36 -12.84 7.08
CA LEU A 55 17.68 -11.86 8.11
C LEU A 55 16.45 -11.59 8.98
N ILE A 56 16.55 -11.86 10.28
CA ILE A 56 15.46 -11.56 11.20
C ILE A 56 15.38 -10.06 11.42
N CYS A 57 14.35 -9.43 10.83
CA CYS A 57 14.08 -8.00 10.89
C CYS A 57 12.82 -7.70 11.69
N MET A 58 12.76 -6.47 12.22
CA MET A 58 11.63 -6.00 13.04
C MET A 58 10.98 -4.76 12.42
N PRO A 59 10.04 -4.92 11.47
CA PRO A 59 9.21 -3.83 10.99
C PRO A 59 8.49 -3.10 12.11
N MET A 60 8.51 -1.77 12.08
CA MET A 60 7.79 -0.91 13.00
C MET A 60 7.43 0.42 12.34
N THR A 61 6.44 1.11 12.88
CA THR A 61 6.04 2.41 12.36
C THR A 61 7.13 3.48 12.59
N ARG A 62 7.05 4.57 11.84
CA ARG A 62 7.91 5.74 12.06
C ARG A 62 7.82 6.25 13.49
N GLU A 63 6.60 6.38 14.01
CA GLU A 63 6.33 6.87 15.38
C GLU A 63 7.00 5.99 16.43
N ARG A 64 7.00 4.66 16.23
CA ARG A 64 7.69 3.73 17.12
C ARG A 64 9.22 3.93 17.02
N CYS A 65 9.77 4.08 15.81
CA CYS A 65 11.20 4.39 15.63
C CYS A 65 11.59 5.71 16.33
N GLU A 66 10.75 6.74 16.23
CA GLU A 66 10.98 8.03 16.89
C GLU A 66 10.91 7.91 18.43
N THR A 67 9.92 7.17 18.96
CA THR A 67 9.80 6.89 20.40
C THR A 67 11.04 6.19 20.95
N LEU A 68 11.56 5.22 20.22
CA LEU A 68 12.77 4.47 20.57
C LEU A 68 14.07 5.20 20.18
N LYS A 69 13.97 6.41 19.58
CA LYS A 69 15.11 7.22 19.10
C LYS A 69 16.05 6.46 18.15
N LEU A 70 15.49 5.67 17.23
CA LEU A 70 16.23 4.88 16.26
C LEU A 70 16.54 5.70 15.00
N PRO A 71 17.78 6.12 14.76
CA PRO A 71 18.18 6.74 13.51
C PRO A 71 18.27 5.70 12.39
N LEU A 72 18.14 6.16 11.14
CA LEU A 72 18.44 5.32 9.99
C LEU A 72 19.92 4.87 10.03
N MET A 73 20.17 3.63 9.63
CA MET A 73 21.51 3.03 9.61
C MET A 73 22.45 3.75 8.64
N ALA A 74 21.94 4.29 7.55
CA ALA A 74 22.71 4.99 6.54
C ALA A 74 22.10 6.37 6.23
N ALA A 75 22.95 7.40 6.15
CA ALA A 75 22.55 8.75 5.76
C ALA A 75 22.04 8.82 4.31
N ARG A 76 22.56 7.95 3.42
CA ARG A 76 22.11 7.77 2.04
C ARG A 76 21.69 6.32 1.85
N ASN A 77 20.42 6.11 1.61
CA ASN A 77 19.90 4.78 1.29
C ASN A 77 20.23 4.44 -0.17
N GLY A 78 20.99 3.38 -0.36
CA GLY A 78 21.36 2.85 -1.68
C GLY A 78 20.72 1.50 -1.99
N SER A 79 19.76 1.02 -1.16
CA SER A 79 19.08 -0.26 -1.40
C SER A 79 18.15 -0.17 -2.60
N GLY A 80 18.09 -1.23 -3.42
CA GLY A 80 17.33 -1.26 -4.67
C GLY A 80 15.83 -1.00 -4.49
N PHE A 81 15.26 -1.39 -3.35
CA PHE A 81 13.85 -1.23 -3.03
C PHE A 81 13.57 -0.16 -1.96
N GLY A 82 14.59 0.60 -1.55
CA GLY A 82 14.44 1.71 -0.62
C GLY A 82 14.12 1.30 0.83
N THR A 83 14.38 0.05 1.24
CA THR A 83 14.12 -0.45 2.59
C THR A 83 14.87 0.38 3.64
N LYS A 84 14.14 0.91 4.61
CA LYS A 84 14.67 1.86 5.61
C LYS A 84 15.16 1.11 6.85
N PHE A 85 16.35 0.57 6.78
CA PHE A 85 17.02 0.02 7.95
C PHE A 85 17.34 1.13 8.95
N THR A 86 17.03 0.89 10.24
CA THR A 86 17.57 1.67 11.36
C THR A 86 18.84 1.00 11.88
N VAL A 87 19.50 1.64 12.85
CA VAL A 87 20.57 0.97 13.60
C VAL A 87 20.05 -0.32 14.23
N SER A 88 20.89 -1.37 14.28
CA SER A 88 20.53 -2.62 14.96
C SER A 88 20.44 -2.42 16.47
N ILE A 89 19.61 -3.22 17.13
CA ILE A 89 19.29 -3.05 18.55
C ILE A 89 19.51 -4.33 19.35
N GLU A 90 19.69 -4.11 20.66
CA GLU A 90 19.68 -5.13 21.71
C GLU A 90 18.82 -4.66 22.88
N ALA A 91 18.20 -5.57 23.65
CA ALA A 91 17.58 -5.17 24.92
C ALA A 91 18.65 -4.67 25.90
N ALA A 92 18.35 -3.58 26.62
CA ALA A 92 19.26 -3.02 27.61
C ALA A 92 19.49 -3.99 28.79
N GLU A 93 18.50 -4.84 29.09
CA GLU A 93 18.53 -5.80 30.19
C GLU A 93 17.95 -7.16 29.80
N GLY A 94 18.44 -8.21 30.46
CA GLY A 94 17.92 -9.57 30.30
C GLY A 94 18.46 -10.33 29.10
N VAL A 95 19.61 -9.90 28.54
CA VAL A 95 20.33 -10.56 27.46
C VAL A 95 21.75 -10.88 27.88
N THR A 96 22.40 -11.83 27.20
CA THR A 96 23.80 -12.21 27.41
C THR A 96 24.69 -11.63 26.30
N THR A 97 24.90 -12.39 25.21
CA THR A 97 25.67 -11.94 24.04
C THR A 97 24.79 -11.38 22.94
N GLY A 98 23.46 -11.43 23.12
CA GLY A 98 22.47 -10.89 22.20
C GLY A 98 22.06 -11.79 21.05
N ILE A 99 22.92 -12.72 20.60
CA ILE A 99 22.68 -13.52 19.39
C ILE A 99 21.79 -14.76 19.62
N SER A 100 21.66 -15.25 20.85
CA SER A 100 20.86 -16.45 21.13
C SER A 100 19.38 -16.21 20.76
N ALA A 101 18.63 -17.29 20.50
CA ALA A 101 17.20 -17.17 20.22
C ALA A 101 16.44 -16.51 21.39
N ALA A 102 16.86 -16.79 22.63
CA ALA A 102 16.30 -16.17 23.83
C ALA A 102 16.62 -14.67 23.93
N ASP A 103 17.86 -14.28 23.66
CA ASP A 103 18.29 -12.88 23.71
C ASP A 103 17.59 -12.04 22.62
N ARG A 104 17.52 -12.56 21.38
CA ARG A 104 16.80 -11.89 20.29
C ARG A 104 15.30 -11.78 20.57
N ALA A 105 14.68 -12.82 21.10
CA ALA A 105 13.26 -12.75 21.51
C ALA A 105 13.06 -11.70 22.61
N ARG A 106 13.95 -11.63 23.59
CA ARG A 106 13.91 -10.59 24.63
C ARG A 106 14.04 -9.20 24.07
N THR A 107 14.93 -8.99 23.10
CA THR A 107 15.12 -7.71 22.40
C THR A 107 13.87 -7.29 21.66
N VAL A 108 13.26 -8.20 20.90
CA VAL A 108 12.00 -7.94 20.19
C VAL A 108 10.88 -7.57 21.17
N GLN A 109 10.72 -8.33 22.26
CA GLN A 109 9.72 -8.05 23.29
C GLN A 109 9.93 -6.69 23.95
N ALA A 110 11.17 -6.32 24.28
CA ALA A 110 11.50 -5.02 24.87
C ALA A 110 11.12 -3.86 23.92
N ALA A 111 11.47 -3.97 22.63
CA ALA A 111 11.17 -2.93 21.64
C ALA A 111 9.70 -2.87 21.23
N ALA A 112 8.96 -4.01 21.32
CA ALA A 112 7.54 -4.09 20.97
C ALA A 112 6.60 -3.70 22.12
N ALA A 113 7.08 -3.68 23.37
CA ALA A 113 6.26 -3.36 24.53
C ALA A 113 5.53 -2.01 24.34
N LYS A 114 4.26 -1.96 24.71
CA LYS A 114 3.41 -0.76 24.51
C LYS A 114 3.99 0.50 25.16
N ASP A 115 4.64 0.34 26.31
CA ASP A 115 5.28 1.38 27.11
C ASP A 115 6.81 1.48 26.87
N ALA A 116 7.33 0.80 25.83
CA ALA A 116 8.76 0.78 25.50
C ALA A 116 9.33 2.20 25.31
N LYS A 117 10.52 2.40 25.84
CA LYS A 117 11.29 3.66 25.81
C LYS A 117 12.65 3.44 25.20
N ALA A 118 13.31 4.53 24.81
CA ALA A 118 14.64 4.48 24.24
C ALA A 118 15.67 3.82 25.17
N GLU A 119 15.48 3.92 26.48
CA GLU A 119 16.36 3.36 27.51
C GLU A 119 16.24 1.82 27.66
N ASP A 120 15.15 1.22 27.13
CA ASP A 120 14.93 -0.23 27.19
C ASP A 120 15.74 -1.00 26.15
N ILE A 121 16.37 -0.28 25.23
CA ILE A 121 17.19 -0.84 24.15
C ILE A 121 18.55 -0.13 24.07
N VAL A 122 19.52 -0.82 23.52
CA VAL A 122 20.86 -0.30 23.19
C VAL A 122 21.21 -0.61 21.74
N SER A 123 22.18 0.08 21.18
CA SER A 123 22.74 -0.14 19.83
C SER A 123 24.25 -0.20 19.89
N PRO A 124 24.92 -1.02 19.05
CA PRO A 124 24.34 -1.97 18.10
C PRO A 124 23.84 -3.26 18.79
N GLY A 125 23.13 -4.12 18.03
CA GLY A 125 22.65 -5.41 18.50
C GLY A 125 22.36 -6.40 17.35
N HIS A 126 21.55 -7.42 17.63
CA HIS A 126 21.30 -8.56 16.75
C HIS A 126 19.88 -8.64 16.20
N ILE A 127 19.07 -7.59 16.42
CA ILE A 127 17.77 -7.37 15.76
C ILE A 127 17.86 -6.11 14.90
N PHE A 128 17.29 -6.16 13.71
CA PHE A 128 17.37 -5.10 12.70
C PHE A 128 15.98 -4.45 12.50
N PRO A 129 15.69 -3.32 13.17
CA PRO A 129 14.44 -2.63 12.95
C PRO A 129 14.38 -2.03 11.55
N LEU A 130 13.18 -2.11 10.93
CA LEU A 130 12.85 -1.52 9.65
C LEU A 130 11.74 -0.48 9.85
N MET A 131 12.00 0.76 9.42
CA MET A 131 11.00 1.81 9.49
C MET A 131 10.03 1.68 8.33
N ALA A 132 8.78 1.31 8.62
CA ALA A 132 7.71 1.21 7.62
C ALA A 132 7.34 2.59 7.06
N GLN A 133 6.88 2.60 5.82
CA GLN A 133 6.32 3.79 5.18
C GLN A 133 4.96 4.11 5.81
N ALA A 134 4.69 5.39 6.08
CA ALA A 134 3.36 5.84 6.49
C ALA A 134 2.33 5.42 5.44
N GLY A 135 1.14 4.97 5.90
CA GLY A 135 0.12 4.38 5.01
C GLY A 135 0.23 2.86 4.82
N GLY A 136 1.35 2.24 5.26
CA GLY A 136 1.51 0.80 5.21
C GLY A 136 1.55 0.26 3.78
N THR A 137 0.96 -0.93 3.55
CA THR A 137 0.95 -1.57 2.22
C THR A 137 0.20 -0.78 1.15
N LEU A 138 -0.67 0.15 1.52
CA LEU A 138 -1.32 1.04 0.56
C LEU A 138 -0.35 2.06 -0.05
N ALA A 139 0.69 2.46 0.70
CA ALA A 139 1.73 3.37 0.23
C ALA A 139 2.94 2.63 -0.38
N ARG A 140 3.32 1.45 0.17
CA ARG A 140 4.44 0.65 -0.33
C ARG A 140 4.14 -0.84 -0.15
N ALA A 141 4.08 -1.56 -1.28
CA ALA A 141 3.76 -2.99 -1.32
C ALA A 141 4.95 -3.88 -0.89
N GLY A 142 5.45 -3.70 0.35
CA GLY A 142 6.60 -4.44 0.88
C GLY A 142 6.27 -5.22 2.14
N HIS A 143 7.07 -6.26 2.44
CA HIS A 143 6.94 -7.10 3.63
C HIS A 143 7.03 -6.29 4.93
N THR A 144 7.86 -5.23 4.96
CA THR A 144 7.97 -4.28 6.08
C THR A 144 6.63 -3.67 6.44
N GLU A 145 5.92 -3.13 5.46
CA GLU A 145 4.61 -2.52 5.64
C GLU A 145 3.55 -3.57 5.96
N ALA A 146 3.60 -4.72 5.28
CA ALA A 146 2.66 -5.82 5.47
C ALA A 146 2.69 -6.37 6.90
N ALA A 147 3.87 -6.49 7.49
CA ALA A 147 4.01 -6.96 8.88
C ALA A 147 3.38 -6.00 9.89
N CYS A 148 3.56 -4.69 9.71
CA CYS A 148 2.92 -3.67 10.54
C CYS A 148 1.40 -3.69 10.38
N ASP A 149 0.90 -3.82 9.14
CA ASP A 149 -0.52 -3.86 8.85
C ASP A 149 -1.20 -5.10 9.45
N LEU A 150 -0.63 -6.29 9.25
CA LEU A 150 -1.18 -7.53 9.81
C LEU A 150 -1.19 -7.50 11.34
N ALA A 151 -0.11 -7.00 11.98
CA ALA A 151 -0.08 -6.85 13.45
C ALA A 151 -1.20 -5.91 13.93
N ARG A 152 -1.36 -4.74 13.30
CA ARG A 152 -2.43 -3.78 13.61
C ARG A 152 -3.82 -4.38 13.40
N MET A 153 -4.06 -5.06 12.28
CA MET A 153 -5.34 -5.69 11.97
C MET A 153 -5.67 -6.83 12.93
N ALA A 154 -4.66 -7.51 13.48
CA ALA A 154 -4.82 -8.52 14.51
C ALA A 154 -5.05 -7.93 15.91
N GLY A 155 -4.95 -6.60 16.10
CA GLY A 155 -5.19 -5.89 17.36
C GLY A 155 -3.95 -5.67 18.22
N PHE A 156 -2.76 -5.88 17.68
CA PHE A 156 -1.45 -5.61 18.31
C PHE A 156 -0.91 -4.22 17.95
N GLU A 157 0.14 -3.78 18.64
CA GLU A 157 0.94 -2.66 18.18
C GLU A 157 1.44 -2.93 16.74
N PRO A 158 1.49 -1.93 15.87
CA PRO A 158 1.86 -2.10 14.46
C PRO A 158 3.38 -2.36 14.31
N THR A 159 3.80 -3.48 14.88
CA THR A 159 5.20 -3.93 14.93
C THR A 159 5.23 -5.43 14.67
N GLY A 160 5.96 -5.85 13.67
CA GLY A 160 6.09 -7.25 13.31
C GLY A 160 7.49 -7.79 13.45
N LEU A 161 7.63 -9.08 13.25
CA LEU A 161 8.88 -9.76 13.02
C LEU A 161 8.80 -10.43 11.65
N ILE A 162 9.81 -10.26 10.82
CA ILE A 162 9.89 -10.87 9.49
C ILE A 162 11.20 -11.62 9.29
N CYS A 163 11.17 -12.62 8.42
CA CYS A 163 12.36 -13.33 7.98
C CYS A 163 12.10 -13.93 6.60
N GLU A 164 12.95 -13.62 5.64
CA GLU A 164 12.87 -14.16 4.28
C GLU A 164 13.07 -15.68 4.29
N VAL A 165 12.31 -16.41 3.46
CA VAL A 165 12.46 -17.86 3.34
C VAL A 165 13.42 -18.18 2.21
N MET A 166 14.48 -18.91 2.56
CA MET A 166 15.54 -19.37 1.66
C MET A 166 15.53 -20.89 1.55
N ASN A 167 15.91 -21.39 0.39
CA ASN A 167 16.16 -22.79 0.13
C ASN A 167 17.42 -23.30 0.86
N ASP A 168 17.59 -24.63 0.96
CA ASP A 168 18.73 -25.25 1.62
C ASP A 168 20.07 -24.92 0.94
N ASP A 169 20.04 -24.59 -0.36
CA ASP A 169 21.22 -24.19 -1.13
C ASP A 169 21.56 -22.68 -1.00
N GLY A 170 20.74 -21.93 -0.24
CA GLY A 170 20.92 -20.50 -0.01
C GLY A 170 20.27 -19.59 -1.07
N THR A 171 19.58 -20.14 -2.05
CA THR A 171 18.78 -19.34 -2.98
C THR A 171 17.46 -18.92 -2.34
N MET A 172 16.84 -17.83 -2.85
CA MET A 172 15.54 -17.39 -2.34
C MET A 172 14.43 -18.36 -2.77
N SER A 173 13.57 -18.75 -1.84
CA SER A 173 12.39 -19.56 -2.13
C SER A 173 11.39 -18.74 -2.94
N ARG A 174 10.87 -19.35 -4.02
CA ARG A 174 9.82 -18.77 -4.87
C ARG A 174 8.49 -19.47 -4.57
N ARG A 175 7.45 -19.08 -5.26
CA ARG A 175 6.08 -19.51 -4.97
C ARG A 175 5.95 -21.03 -4.75
N ALA A 176 6.55 -21.85 -5.61
CA ALA A 176 6.41 -23.31 -5.51
C ALA A 176 7.06 -23.87 -4.23
N GLU A 177 8.25 -23.38 -3.90
CA GLU A 177 8.99 -23.77 -2.69
C GLU A 177 8.31 -23.23 -1.43
N LEU A 178 7.78 -21.99 -1.49
CA LEU A 178 7.01 -21.37 -0.38
C LEU A 178 5.71 -22.13 -0.09
N GLU A 179 4.97 -22.57 -1.11
CA GLU A 179 3.79 -23.40 -0.93
C GLU A 179 4.13 -24.77 -0.31
N ALA A 180 5.28 -25.38 -0.71
CA ALA A 180 5.76 -26.61 -0.10
C ALA A 180 6.20 -26.41 1.36
N PHE A 181 6.91 -25.32 1.66
CA PHE A 181 7.31 -24.94 3.00
C PHE A 181 6.09 -24.70 3.90
N ALA A 182 5.10 -23.96 3.42
CA ALA A 182 3.86 -23.68 4.12
C ALA A 182 3.12 -24.96 4.50
N LEU A 183 3.01 -25.90 3.56
CA LEU A 183 2.38 -27.22 3.80
C LEU A 183 3.17 -28.07 4.79
N GLN A 184 4.52 -28.09 4.68
CA GLN A 184 5.39 -28.86 5.56
C GLN A 184 5.31 -28.41 7.03
N HIS A 185 5.15 -27.11 7.25
CA HIS A 185 5.19 -26.50 8.58
C HIS A 185 3.82 -26.08 9.13
N ASP A 186 2.73 -26.40 8.40
CA ASP A 186 1.35 -26.00 8.75
C ASP A 186 1.21 -24.48 8.96
N ILE A 187 1.78 -23.72 8.02
CA ILE A 187 1.76 -22.25 8.01
C ILE A 187 0.87 -21.76 6.88
N LYS A 188 0.00 -20.80 7.15
CA LYS A 188 -0.84 -20.18 6.12
C LYS A 188 -0.04 -19.25 5.24
N ILE A 189 -0.42 -19.18 3.95
CA ILE A 189 0.28 -18.40 2.94
C ILE A 189 -0.68 -17.54 2.13
N GLY A 190 -0.34 -16.27 1.91
CA GLY A 190 -1.08 -15.32 1.09
C GLY A 190 -0.17 -14.37 0.33
N THR A 191 -0.74 -13.28 -0.24
CA THR A 191 0.01 -12.27 -0.99
C THR A 191 -0.16 -10.88 -0.41
N ILE A 192 0.84 -10.02 -0.62
CA ILE A 192 0.75 -8.59 -0.31
C ILE A 192 -0.32 -7.92 -1.20
N ALA A 193 -0.50 -8.38 -2.44
CA ALA A 193 -1.55 -7.87 -3.33
C ALA A 193 -2.96 -8.09 -2.76
N ASP A 194 -3.23 -9.29 -2.20
CA ASP A 194 -4.51 -9.57 -1.54
C ASP A 194 -4.68 -8.74 -0.27
N LEU A 195 -3.61 -8.51 0.50
CA LEU A 195 -3.65 -7.63 1.67
C LEU A 195 -3.98 -6.18 1.30
N ILE A 196 -3.36 -5.65 0.24
CA ILE A 196 -3.67 -4.32 -0.29
C ILE A 196 -5.13 -4.25 -0.70
N HIS A 197 -5.61 -5.22 -1.47
CA HIS A 197 -7.00 -5.28 -1.91
C HIS A 197 -7.98 -5.34 -0.73
N TYR A 198 -7.69 -6.18 0.26
CA TYR A 198 -8.47 -6.28 1.49
C TYR A 198 -8.57 -4.93 2.22
N ARG A 199 -7.42 -4.25 2.43
CA ARG A 199 -7.37 -2.94 3.09
C ARG A 199 -8.14 -1.87 2.31
N MET A 200 -8.00 -1.85 0.96
CA MET A 200 -8.72 -0.90 0.10
C MET A 200 -10.23 -0.99 0.26
N ILE A 201 -10.76 -2.20 0.46
CA ILE A 201 -12.21 -2.45 0.61
C ILE A 201 -12.68 -2.13 2.02
N HIS A 202 -11.91 -2.49 3.04
CA HIS A 202 -12.37 -2.48 4.44
C HIS A 202 -11.93 -1.24 5.22
N GLU A 203 -10.92 -0.49 4.76
CA GLU A 203 -10.46 0.74 5.41
C GLU A 203 -10.96 1.98 4.67
N ARG A 204 -11.45 2.97 5.43
CA ARG A 204 -11.74 4.30 4.89
C ARG A 204 -10.46 5.13 4.93
N THR A 205 -9.87 5.34 3.75
CA THR A 205 -8.65 6.16 3.61
C THR A 205 -8.94 7.59 3.18
N VAL A 206 -10.14 7.87 2.64
CA VAL A 206 -10.54 9.21 2.21
C VAL A 206 -11.62 9.81 3.10
N GLN A 207 -11.46 11.09 3.40
CA GLN A 207 -12.40 11.88 4.18
C GLN A 207 -12.90 13.06 3.37
N ARG A 208 -14.23 13.26 3.29
CA ARG A 208 -14.85 14.47 2.75
C ARG A 208 -14.57 15.64 3.68
N ILE A 209 -13.95 16.71 3.15
CA ILE A 209 -13.53 17.89 3.91
C ILE A 209 -14.48 19.07 3.72
N ALA A 210 -14.90 19.32 2.47
CA ALA A 210 -15.73 20.46 2.13
C ALA A 210 -16.59 20.16 0.89
N GLU A 211 -17.68 20.90 0.77
CA GLU A 211 -18.56 20.87 -0.39
C GLU A 211 -19.07 22.28 -0.65
N GLN A 212 -18.98 22.74 -1.89
CA GLN A 212 -19.40 24.10 -2.27
C GLN A 212 -19.73 24.21 -3.75
N PRO A 213 -20.66 25.10 -4.16
CA PRO A 213 -20.86 25.39 -5.57
C PRO A 213 -19.60 26.03 -6.18
N MET A 214 -19.35 25.72 -7.44
CA MET A 214 -18.22 26.23 -8.20
C MET A 214 -18.66 26.55 -9.63
N ASP A 215 -18.59 27.83 -10.00
CA ASP A 215 -18.82 28.27 -11.38
C ASP A 215 -17.51 28.29 -12.16
N SER A 216 -17.56 27.83 -13.39
CA SER A 216 -16.44 27.84 -14.33
C SER A 216 -16.92 28.18 -15.74
N GLU A 217 -16.00 28.48 -16.66
CA GLU A 217 -16.29 28.66 -18.08
C GLU A 217 -16.94 27.41 -18.73
N LEU A 218 -16.84 26.24 -18.09
CA LEU A 218 -17.30 24.96 -18.59
C LEU A 218 -18.61 24.48 -17.95
N GLY A 219 -19.20 25.30 -17.06
CA GLY A 219 -20.46 25.02 -16.39
C GLY A 219 -20.36 25.26 -14.86
N SER A 220 -21.52 25.17 -14.22
CA SER A 220 -21.66 25.26 -12.75
C SER A 220 -21.69 23.87 -12.17
N PHE A 221 -20.72 23.55 -11.34
CA PHE A 221 -20.56 22.25 -10.68
C PHE A 221 -20.68 22.40 -9.17
N ASN A 222 -20.87 21.30 -8.49
CA ASN A 222 -20.65 21.21 -7.05
C ASN A 222 -19.26 20.61 -6.82
N LEU A 223 -18.36 21.35 -6.16
CA LEU A 223 -17.01 20.90 -5.83
C LEU A 223 -17.01 20.24 -4.46
N VAL A 224 -16.69 18.94 -4.43
CA VAL A 224 -16.49 18.18 -3.21
C VAL A 224 -15.00 17.91 -3.04
N THR A 225 -14.46 18.29 -1.87
CA THR A 225 -13.03 18.13 -1.55
C THR A 225 -12.82 16.96 -0.60
N TYR A 226 -11.87 16.11 -0.92
CA TYR A 226 -11.49 14.96 -0.11
C TYR A 226 -10.01 15.05 0.28
N ARG A 227 -9.67 14.52 1.45
CA ARG A 227 -8.29 14.30 1.88
C ARG A 227 -8.05 12.80 2.05
N ASP A 228 -6.96 12.31 1.45
CA ASP A 228 -6.46 10.97 1.69
C ASP A 228 -5.58 10.95 2.95
N SER A 229 -5.81 9.99 3.84
CA SER A 229 -5.04 9.79 5.06
C SER A 229 -3.74 8.99 4.83
N VAL A 230 -3.61 8.31 3.68
CA VAL A 230 -2.44 7.49 3.34
C VAL A 230 -1.26 8.36 2.93
N GLU A 231 -1.47 9.24 1.95
CA GLU A 231 -0.44 10.12 1.40
C GLU A 231 -0.60 11.59 1.82
N GLY A 232 -1.76 11.94 2.40
CA GLY A 232 -2.10 13.31 2.80
C GLY A 232 -2.60 14.17 1.64
N ASP A 233 -2.81 13.58 0.48
CA ASP A 233 -3.21 14.24 -0.75
C ASP A 233 -4.64 14.80 -0.67
N VAL A 234 -4.91 15.82 -1.49
CA VAL A 234 -6.24 16.40 -1.63
C VAL A 234 -6.78 16.07 -3.01
N HIS A 235 -7.95 15.44 -3.03
CA HIS A 235 -8.67 15.09 -4.26
C HIS A 235 -9.91 15.98 -4.42
N LEU A 236 -10.25 16.30 -5.66
CA LEU A 236 -11.35 17.19 -6.01
C LEU A 236 -12.37 16.45 -6.88
N ALA A 237 -13.62 16.39 -6.45
CA ALA A 237 -14.70 15.84 -7.27
C ALA A 237 -15.65 16.96 -7.70
N LEU A 238 -15.80 17.13 -9.02
CA LEU A 238 -16.78 18.00 -9.62
C LEU A 238 -18.01 17.16 -9.94
N THR A 239 -19.12 17.46 -9.30
CA THR A 239 -20.39 16.76 -9.52
C THR A 239 -21.41 17.68 -10.17
N LEU A 240 -22.23 17.14 -11.05
CA LEU A 240 -23.36 17.84 -11.67
C LEU A 240 -24.59 16.94 -11.66
N GLY A 241 -25.78 17.54 -11.44
CA GLY A 241 -27.02 16.81 -11.41
C GLY A 241 -27.18 15.87 -10.20
N THR A 242 -28.14 14.96 -10.29
CA THR A 242 -28.38 13.95 -9.24
C THR A 242 -27.65 12.66 -9.58
N ILE A 243 -26.87 12.16 -8.65
CA ILE A 243 -26.21 10.86 -8.77
C ILE A 243 -27.12 9.81 -8.13
N CYS A 244 -27.50 8.78 -8.89
CA CYS A 244 -28.37 7.70 -8.46
C CYS A 244 -27.64 6.36 -8.56
N ALA A 245 -27.76 5.53 -7.54
CA ALA A 245 -27.08 4.23 -7.47
C ALA A 245 -27.57 3.24 -8.55
N GLU A 246 -28.84 3.35 -8.96
CA GLU A 246 -29.46 2.46 -9.93
C GLU A 246 -29.16 2.82 -11.38
N GLU A 247 -28.82 4.09 -11.64
CA GLU A 247 -28.57 4.60 -12.99
C GLU A 247 -27.07 4.78 -13.27
N PRO A 248 -26.61 4.46 -14.51
CA PRO A 248 -25.21 4.64 -14.86
C PRO A 248 -24.81 6.12 -14.90
N THR A 249 -23.92 6.51 -14.03
CA THR A 249 -23.35 7.87 -13.94
C THR A 249 -22.19 8.04 -14.93
N LEU A 250 -22.15 9.16 -15.67
CA LEU A 250 -20.99 9.51 -16.49
C LEU A 250 -19.84 9.93 -15.58
N VAL A 251 -18.71 9.20 -15.63
CA VAL A 251 -17.58 9.38 -14.71
C VAL A 251 -16.27 9.57 -15.46
N ARG A 252 -15.50 10.57 -15.06
CA ARG A 252 -14.08 10.68 -15.39
C ARG A 252 -13.24 10.66 -14.11
N VAL A 253 -12.35 9.66 -13.98
CA VAL A 253 -11.24 9.72 -13.04
C VAL A 253 -10.03 10.29 -13.78
N HIS A 254 -9.49 11.41 -13.30
CA HIS A 254 -8.50 12.21 -14.00
C HIS A 254 -7.26 12.43 -13.16
N ASN A 255 -6.12 11.94 -13.65
CA ASN A 255 -4.80 12.31 -13.15
C ASN A 255 -4.34 13.58 -13.89
N MET A 256 -3.91 14.58 -13.14
CA MET A 256 -3.47 15.86 -13.71
C MET A 256 -2.24 15.65 -14.59
N ASP A 257 -2.32 16.16 -15.83
CA ASP A 257 -1.22 16.16 -16.79
C ASP A 257 -1.03 17.57 -17.34
N PRO A 258 0.04 18.28 -16.96
CA PRO A 258 0.27 19.67 -17.37
C PRO A 258 0.34 19.86 -18.88
N LEU A 259 0.85 18.89 -19.63
CA LEU A 259 0.92 18.99 -21.08
C LEU A 259 -0.47 19.02 -21.70
N ARG A 260 -1.35 18.12 -21.24
CA ARG A 260 -2.72 18.01 -21.75
C ARG A 260 -3.65 19.06 -21.15
N ASP A 261 -3.54 19.33 -19.85
CA ASP A 261 -4.54 20.11 -19.13
C ASP A 261 -4.21 21.61 -19.05
N LEU A 262 -2.92 22.00 -19.01
CA LEU A 262 -2.48 23.39 -19.00
C LEU A 262 -1.98 23.86 -20.36
N LEU A 263 -1.13 23.07 -21.03
CA LEU A 263 -0.56 23.43 -22.34
C LEU A 263 -1.44 22.99 -23.51
N MET A 264 -2.54 22.28 -23.24
CA MET A 264 -3.54 21.83 -24.22
C MET A 264 -2.95 20.99 -25.36
N VAL A 265 -1.88 20.24 -25.08
CA VAL A 265 -1.28 19.32 -26.06
C VAL A 265 -2.30 18.23 -26.38
N SER A 266 -2.68 18.10 -27.66
CA SER A 266 -3.60 17.06 -28.11
C SER A 266 -2.97 15.69 -28.02
N GLN A 267 -3.65 14.76 -27.35
CA GLN A 267 -3.25 13.35 -27.23
C GLN A 267 -4.41 12.48 -27.71
N PRO A 268 -4.32 11.87 -28.91
CA PRO A 268 -5.39 11.03 -29.43
C PRO A 268 -5.76 9.89 -28.46
N GLY A 269 -7.08 9.67 -28.27
CA GLY A 269 -7.57 8.62 -27.39
C GLY A 269 -7.50 8.93 -25.88
N ARG A 270 -7.09 10.13 -25.47
CA ARG A 270 -7.02 10.56 -24.06
C ARG A 270 -7.94 11.73 -23.78
N TRP A 271 -8.80 11.59 -22.78
CA TRP A 271 -9.66 12.67 -22.29
C TRP A 271 -8.82 13.77 -21.61
N SER A 272 -8.96 15.03 -22.05
CA SER A 272 -8.48 16.18 -21.27
C SER A 272 -9.50 16.53 -20.17
N LEU A 273 -9.06 17.22 -19.12
CA LEU A 273 -9.93 17.71 -18.07
C LEU A 273 -11.08 18.56 -18.65
N ARG A 274 -10.77 19.49 -19.56
CA ARG A 274 -11.76 20.38 -20.17
C ARG A 274 -12.79 19.62 -21.01
N ALA A 275 -12.38 18.62 -21.77
CA ALA A 275 -13.29 17.78 -22.55
C ALA A 275 -14.22 16.96 -21.63
N ALA A 276 -13.71 16.40 -20.56
CA ALA A 276 -14.50 15.66 -19.58
C ALA A 276 -15.54 16.55 -18.87
N MET A 277 -15.15 17.77 -18.45
CA MET A 277 -16.06 18.72 -17.83
C MET A 277 -17.18 19.15 -18.81
N ARG A 278 -16.86 19.40 -20.09
CA ARG A 278 -17.88 19.71 -21.12
C ARG A 278 -18.84 18.54 -21.30
N ALA A 279 -18.34 17.33 -21.44
CA ALA A 279 -19.16 16.14 -21.63
C ALA A 279 -20.15 15.93 -20.46
N VAL A 280 -19.71 16.14 -19.22
CA VAL A 280 -20.58 16.08 -18.04
C VAL A 280 -21.61 17.22 -18.03
N ASN A 281 -21.20 18.44 -18.43
CA ASN A 281 -22.12 19.57 -18.51
C ASN A 281 -23.17 19.36 -19.60
N GLU A 282 -22.81 18.85 -20.76
CA GLU A 282 -23.72 18.52 -21.86
C GLU A 282 -24.69 17.38 -21.50
N ALA A 283 -24.21 16.38 -20.75
CA ALA A 283 -25.01 15.28 -20.23
C ALA A 283 -25.98 15.71 -19.11
N GLY A 284 -25.75 16.88 -18.49
CA GLY A 284 -26.58 17.39 -17.38
C GLY A 284 -26.40 16.64 -16.06
N SER A 285 -25.62 15.55 -16.02
CA SER A 285 -25.27 14.83 -14.80
C SER A 285 -23.97 14.05 -14.96
N GLY A 286 -23.18 13.94 -13.88
CA GLY A 286 -21.96 13.14 -13.87
C GLY A 286 -20.94 13.60 -12.84
N VAL A 287 -19.78 12.95 -12.86
CA VAL A 287 -18.65 13.19 -11.95
C VAL A 287 -17.35 13.32 -12.74
N VAL A 288 -16.59 14.38 -12.46
CA VAL A 288 -15.19 14.49 -12.84
C VAL A 288 -14.36 14.49 -11.56
N LEU A 289 -13.65 13.40 -11.30
CA LEU A 289 -12.82 13.23 -10.13
C LEU A 289 -11.35 13.49 -10.50
N LEU A 290 -10.77 14.56 -9.94
CA LEU A 290 -9.34 14.87 -10.05
C LEU A 290 -8.62 14.25 -8.86
N LEU A 291 -7.69 13.36 -9.16
CA LEU A 291 -6.79 12.79 -8.14
C LEU A 291 -5.61 13.72 -7.96
N GLY A 292 -5.45 14.21 -6.73
CA GLY A 292 -4.39 15.13 -6.35
C GLY A 292 -3.14 14.37 -5.93
N HIS A 293 -2.32 13.94 -6.89
CA HIS A 293 -0.97 13.49 -6.58
C HIS A 293 0.02 14.62 -6.85
N PRO A 294 1.09 14.74 -6.04
CA PRO A 294 2.20 15.61 -6.37
C PRO A 294 2.72 15.28 -7.77
N LEU A 295 2.98 16.29 -8.55
CA LEU A 295 3.55 16.09 -9.87
C LEU A 295 4.98 15.56 -9.71
N ASP A 296 5.16 14.27 -9.91
CA ASP A 296 6.49 13.67 -9.92
C ASP A 296 7.24 14.13 -11.20
N GLY A 297 8.43 14.68 -11.02
CA GLY A 297 9.26 15.14 -12.12
C GLY A 297 9.60 14.05 -13.13
N ASP A 298 9.79 12.83 -12.69
CA ASP A 298 10.07 11.67 -13.54
C ASP A 298 8.84 11.28 -14.37
N VAL A 299 7.63 11.36 -13.78
CA VAL A 299 6.36 11.19 -14.51
C VAL A 299 6.18 12.25 -15.59
N LEU A 300 6.46 13.51 -15.27
CA LEU A 300 6.38 14.59 -16.24
C LEU A 300 7.38 14.38 -17.38
N LEU A 301 8.63 14.01 -17.08
CA LEU A 301 9.65 13.70 -18.08
C LEU A 301 9.26 12.51 -18.97
N ALA A 302 8.62 11.49 -18.40
CA ALA A 302 8.10 10.36 -19.16
C ALA A 302 7.02 10.79 -20.16
N HIS A 303 6.06 11.63 -19.74
CA HIS A 303 5.03 12.17 -20.62
C HIS A 303 5.61 13.07 -21.73
N ILE A 304 6.64 13.90 -21.43
CA ILE A 304 7.32 14.71 -22.45
C ILE A 304 7.98 13.80 -23.49
N ARG A 305 8.65 12.72 -23.09
CA ARG A 305 9.30 11.76 -24.00
C ARG A 305 8.27 11.02 -24.87
N GLU A 306 7.14 10.62 -24.28
CA GLU A 306 6.03 9.98 -25.02
C GLU A 306 5.50 10.92 -26.13
N THR A 307 5.30 12.22 -25.84
CA THR A 307 4.88 13.20 -26.85
C THR A 307 5.92 13.44 -27.94
N ALA A 308 7.19 13.19 -27.65
CA ALA A 308 8.29 13.24 -28.63
C ALA A 308 8.46 11.94 -29.44
N GLY A 309 7.55 10.96 -29.31
CA GLY A 309 7.59 9.67 -30.01
C GLY A 309 8.65 8.69 -29.47
N GLN A 310 9.18 8.93 -28.27
CA GLN A 310 10.10 8.01 -27.59
C GLN A 310 9.32 6.94 -26.83
N GLN A 311 9.98 5.80 -26.53
CA GLN A 311 9.32 4.70 -25.80
C GLN A 311 8.79 5.18 -24.46
N PRO A 312 7.53 4.85 -24.12
CA PRO A 312 6.93 5.21 -22.83
C PRO A 312 7.69 4.52 -21.68
N ILE A 313 7.98 5.27 -20.63
CA ILE A 313 8.46 4.69 -19.38
C ILE A 313 7.23 4.12 -18.66
N LYS A 314 7.27 2.85 -18.27
CA LYS A 314 6.24 2.27 -17.40
C LYS A 314 6.22 3.04 -16.08
N ILE A 315 5.16 3.82 -15.86
CA ILE A 315 4.90 4.43 -14.55
C ILE A 315 4.08 3.41 -13.77
N PRO A 316 4.53 2.99 -12.58
CA PRO A 316 3.73 2.12 -11.74
C PRO A 316 2.42 2.85 -11.37
N THR A 317 1.28 2.23 -11.67
CA THR A 317 0.00 2.69 -11.12
C THR A 317 0.00 2.30 -9.65
N THR A 318 0.04 3.28 -8.75
CA THR A 318 -0.05 3.01 -7.32
C THR A 318 -1.46 2.50 -6.98
N TYR A 319 -1.54 1.43 -6.21
CA TYR A 319 -2.81 0.89 -5.72
C TYR A 319 -3.61 1.94 -4.94
N SER A 320 -2.94 2.86 -4.25
CA SER A 320 -3.54 3.99 -3.51
C SER A 320 -4.46 4.83 -4.39
N THR A 321 -4.06 5.12 -5.63
CA THR A 321 -4.83 5.92 -6.60
C THR A 321 -6.17 5.28 -6.95
N VAL A 322 -6.18 3.96 -7.22
CA VAL A 322 -7.41 3.21 -7.55
C VAL A 322 -8.32 3.12 -6.33
N GLY A 323 -7.75 2.87 -5.15
CA GLY A 323 -8.48 2.79 -3.89
C GLY A 323 -9.15 4.10 -3.50
N ALA A 324 -8.40 5.20 -3.48
CA ALA A 324 -8.92 6.53 -3.17
C ALA A 324 -10.02 6.94 -4.15
N GLY A 325 -9.79 6.76 -5.47
CA GLY A 325 -10.78 7.06 -6.49
C GLY A 325 -12.08 6.27 -6.33
N SER A 326 -11.99 4.98 -6.05
CA SER A 326 -13.14 4.11 -5.84
C SER A 326 -13.94 4.48 -4.58
N GLN A 327 -13.26 4.79 -3.48
CA GLN A 327 -13.90 5.22 -2.23
C GLN A 327 -14.62 6.56 -2.40
N ILE A 328 -14.02 7.52 -3.13
CA ILE A 328 -14.66 8.81 -3.43
C ILE A 328 -15.91 8.62 -4.29
N LEU A 329 -15.85 7.83 -5.36
CA LEU A 329 -17.00 7.56 -6.22
C LEU A 329 -18.14 6.89 -5.43
N ARG A 330 -17.81 5.95 -4.56
CA ARG A 330 -18.79 5.31 -3.68
C ARG A 330 -19.42 6.29 -2.69
N ASP A 331 -18.64 7.18 -2.09
CA ASP A 331 -19.13 8.23 -1.16
C ASP A 331 -20.04 9.23 -1.87
N LEU A 332 -19.81 9.52 -3.15
CA LEU A 332 -20.68 10.33 -4.01
C LEU A 332 -21.98 9.63 -4.45
N GLY A 333 -22.16 8.34 -4.13
CA GLY A 333 -23.34 7.56 -4.47
C GLY A 333 -23.26 6.82 -5.80
N VAL A 334 -22.13 6.88 -6.52
CA VAL A 334 -21.93 6.11 -7.75
C VAL A 334 -21.90 4.62 -7.44
N ARG A 335 -22.59 3.82 -8.25
CA ARG A 335 -22.52 2.35 -8.23
C ARG A 335 -22.28 1.81 -9.65
N LYS A 336 -23.01 2.30 -10.62
CA LYS A 336 -22.81 1.98 -12.03
C LYS A 336 -22.24 3.19 -12.74
N MET A 337 -21.26 2.97 -13.62
CA MET A 337 -20.63 4.10 -14.31
C MET A 337 -20.43 3.84 -15.80
N ARG A 338 -20.61 4.91 -16.56
CA ARG A 338 -20.11 5.07 -17.92
C ARG A 338 -18.77 5.79 -17.81
N LEU A 339 -17.67 5.03 -17.92
CA LEU A 339 -16.34 5.53 -17.63
C LEU A 339 -15.70 6.17 -18.87
N MET A 340 -15.42 7.46 -18.80
CA MET A 340 -14.69 8.21 -19.83
C MET A 340 -13.20 7.79 -19.82
N SER A 341 -12.91 6.66 -20.46
CA SER A 341 -11.57 6.05 -20.56
C SER A 341 -11.53 5.06 -21.71
N SER A 342 -10.33 4.69 -22.16
CA SER A 342 -10.15 3.49 -22.95
C SER A 342 -10.39 2.25 -22.10
N PRO A 343 -10.82 1.11 -22.68
CA PRO A 343 -11.00 -0.13 -21.92
C PRO A 343 -9.73 -0.53 -21.19
N MET A 344 -9.85 -0.75 -19.88
CA MET A 344 -8.76 -1.18 -19.01
C MET A 344 -9.21 -2.38 -18.19
N LYS A 345 -8.27 -3.30 -17.90
CA LYS A 345 -8.56 -4.42 -16.99
C LYS A 345 -8.44 -3.92 -15.53
N PHE A 346 -9.55 -3.52 -14.94
CA PHE A 346 -9.63 -3.16 -13.53
C PHE A 346 -10.27 -4.29 -12.72
N ASN A 347 -9.48 -5.27 -12.30
CA ASN A 347 -9.98 -6.31 -11.39
C ASN A 347 -10.25 -5.78 -9.96
N ALA A 348 -9.71 -4.62 -9.61
CA ALA A 348 -9.80 -4.05 -8.26
C ALA A 348 -11.10 -3.27 -7.99
N ILE A 349 -11.86 -2.86 -9.01
CA ILE A 349 -13.04 -1.97 -8.83
C ILE A 349 -14.25 -2.73 -8.30
N SER A 350 -14.41 -4.01 -8.68
CA SER A 350 -15.57 -4.82 -8.26
C SER A 350 -15.67 -5.00 -6.74
N GLY A 351 -14.55 -4.97 -6.01
CA GLY A 351 -14.51 -5.03 -4.56
C GLY A 351 -15.10 -3.81 -3.84
N PHE A 352 -15.33 -2.70 -4.57
CA PHE A 352 -15.92 -1.47 -4.01
C PHE A 352 -17.42 -1.33 -4.32
N ASP A 353 -18.10 -2.37 -4.78
CA ASP A 353 -19.49 -2.28 -5.29
C ASP A 353 -19.63 -1.26 -6.43
N LEU A 354 -18.63 -1.14 -7.29
CA LEU A 354 -18.61 -0.30 -8.47
C LEU A 354 -18.59 -1.17 -9.73
N GLU A 355 -19.43 -0.82 -10.69
CA GLU A 355 -19.56 -1.52 -11.96
C GLU A 355 -19.32 -0.54 -13.12
N VAL A 356 -18.41 -0.88 -14.04
CA VAL A 356 -18.26 -0.17 -15.32
C VAL A 356 -19.18 -0.82 -16.34
N VAL A 357 -20.27 -0.16 -16.67
CA VAL A 357 -21.26 -0.67 -17.65
C VAL A 357 -20.89 -0.28 -19.07
N GLU A 358 -20.13 0.80 -19.27
CA GLU A 358 -19.73 1.31 -20.57
C GLU A 358 -18.39 2.06 -20.47
N TYR A 359 -17.53 1.91 -21.46
CA TYR A 359 -16.38 2.78 -21.68
C TYR A 359 -16.69 3.80 -22.76
N VAL A 360 -16.52 5.08 -22.43
CA VAL A 360 -16.76 6.20 -23.34
C VAL A 360 -15.42 6.70 -23.86
N PRO A 361 -15.06 6.43 -25.12
CA PRO A 361 -13.78 6.89 -25.69
C PRO A 361 -13.78 8.42 -25.83
N SER A 362 -12.59 9.01 -25.84
CA SER A 362 -12.43 10.41 -26.28
C SER A 362 -12.55 10.48 -27.80
N GLU A 363 -13.24 11.50 -28.30
CA GLU A 363 -13.25 11.82 -29.72
C GLU A 363 -11.86 12.22 -30.26
#